data_12d529175de958293c2c278bd9b3514b
#
_entry.id   12d529175de958293c2c278bd9b3514b
#
_cell.length_a   1.000
_cell.length_b   1.000
_cell.length_c   1.000
_cell.angle_alpha   90.00
_cell.angle_beta   90.00
_cell.angle_gamma   90.00
#
_symmetry.space_group_name_H-M   'P 1'
#
loop_
_entity.id
_entity.type
_entity.pdbx_description
1 polymer ?
#
loop_
_entity_poly.entity_id
_entity_poly.type
_entity_poly.pdbx_seq_one_letter_code
_entity_poly.pdbx_strand_id
1 'polypeptide(L)'
;MGENEVSKISEGLKKIGIGGITAFKAKGRGKTIPESIHASLGTEIYTPEFSDKYVVLLVLPDTKMDEAINIIKTNCKIGKVFVTPVIHAVDLATGAESEQAI
;
A
#
# COMPACT_ATOMS: atom_id res chain seq x y z
N MET A 1 -4.84 6.95 -0.74
CA MET A 1 -3.45 7.00 -1.23
C MET A 1 -3.47 7.13 -2.73
N GLY A 2 -2.76 8.10 -3.26
CA GLY A 2 -2.64 8.31 -4.69
C GLY A 2 -1.37 7.70 -5.26
N GLU A 3 -1.28 7.72 -6.57
CA GLU A 3 -0.13 7.17 -7.30
C GLU A 3 1.19 7.83 -6.91
N ASN A 4 1.16 9.13 -6.66
CA ASN A 4 2.31 9.92 -6.22
C ASN A 4 2.85 9.45 -4.87
N GLU A 5 1.96 9.14 -3.95
CA GLU A 5 2.32 8.64 -2.63
C GLU A 5 2.93 7.24 -2.72
N VAL A 6 2.37 6.39 -3.58
CA VAL A 6 2.93 5.06 -3.85
C VAL A 6 4.38 5.18 -4.36
N SER A 7 4.62 6.09 -5.29
CA SER A 7 5.97 6.32 -5.82
C SER A 7 6.94 6.79 -4.74
N LYS A 8 6.52 7.71 -3.89
CA LYS A 8 7.36 8.21 -2.78
C LYS A 8 7.67 7.12 -1.77
N ILE A 9 6.69 6.29 -1.45
CA ILE A 9 6.90 5.14 -0.56
C ILE A 9 7.90 4.17 -1.18
N SER A 10 7.73 3.87 -2.46
CA SER A 10 8.65 2.99 -3.19
C SER A 10 10.08 3.50 -3.16
N GLU A 11 10.28 4.78 -3.44
CA GLU A 11 11.61 5.38 -3.39
C GLU A 11 12.24 5.34 -2.00
N GLY A 12 11.44 5.63 -0.97
CA GLY A 12 11.92 5.56 0.40
C GLY A 12 12.31 4.15 0.82
N LEU A 13 11.54 3.16 0.42
CA LEU A 13 11.82 1.75 0.73
C LEU A 13 13.08 1.26 0.04
N LYS A 14 13.33 1.69 -1.19
CA LYS A 14 14.58 1.37 -1.88
C LYS A 14 15.81 1.86 -1.11
N LYS A 15 15.71 3.03 -0.50
CA LYS A 15 16.83 3.63 0.25
C LYS A 15 17.22 2.81 1.48
N ILE A 16 16.32 2.05 2.03
CA ILE A 16 16.59 1.18 3.18
C ILE A 16 16.79 -0.27 2.79
N GLY A 17 16.96 -0.54 1.50
CA GLY A 17 17.29 -1.86 0.99
C GLY A 17 16.09 -2.77 0.75
N ILE A 18 14.89 -2.23 0.70
CA ILE A 18 13.69 -2.99 0.36
C ILE A 18 13.39 -2.75 -1.12
N GLY A 19 13.66 -3.76 -1.95
CA GLY A 19 13.53 -3.64 -3.40
C GLY A 19 12.17 -4.03 -3.95
N GLY A 20 11.51 -5.00 -3.33
CA GLY A 20 10.27 -5.57 -3.85
C GLY A 20 9.04 -4.93 -3.23
N ILE A 21 8.14 -4.44 -4.08
CA ILE A 21 6.87 -3.85 -3.67
C ILE A 21 5.84 -4.15 -4.75
N THR A 22 4.64 -4.52 -4.34
CA THR A 22 3.53 -4.75 -5.24
C THR A 22 2.42 -3.77 -4.90
N ALA A 23 1.90 -3.08 -5.90
CA ALA A 23 0.82 -2.13 -5.71
C ALA A 23 -0.28 -2.39 -6.73
N PHE A 24 -1.53 -2.26 -6.29
CA PHE A 24 -2.67 -2.40 -7.18
C PHE A 24 -3.82 -1.53 -6.69
N LYS A 25 -4.72 -1.20 -7.60
CA LYS A 25 -5.94 -0.49 -7.27
C LYS A 25 -7.03 -1.47 -6.85
N ALA A 26 -7.77 -1.09 -5.82
CA ALA A 26 -8.93 -1.84 -5.36
C ALA A 26 -10.08 -0.88 -5.09
N LYS A 27 -11.28 -1.39 -5.10
CA LYS A 27 -12.45 -0.65 -4.66
C LYS A 27 -12.67 -0.92 -3.19
N GLY A 28 -12.83 0.12 -2.41
CA GLY A 28 -13.07 -0.03 -0.99
C GLY A 28 -14.03 1.00 -0.44
N ARG A 29 -14.73 0.60 0.62
CA ARG A 29 -15.56 1.50 1.42
C ARG A 29 -14.88 1.65 2.78
N GLY A 30 -14.41 2.86 3.05
CA GLY A 30 -13.78 3.16 4.34
C GLY A 30 -14.75 3.80 5.32
N LYS A 31 -14.21 4.17 6.48
CA LYS A 31 -14.97 4.94 7.48
C LYS A 31 -15.17 6.39 7.05
N THR A 32 -14.27 6.91 6.22
CA THR A 32 -14.34 8.27 5.71
C THR A 32 -15.32 8.32 4.54
N ILE A 33 -16.25 9.27 4.59
CA ILE A 33 -17.18 9.46 3.49
C ILE A 33 -16.44 10.07 2.31
N PRO A 34 -16.51 9.46 1.11
CA PRO A 34 -15.90 10.04 -0.07
C PRO A 34 -16.52 11.40 -0.42
N GLU A 35 -15.76 12.23 -1.11
CA GLU A 35 -16.29 13.49 -1.63
C GLU A 35 -17.47 13.24 -2.56
N SER A 36 -18.47 14.12 -2.43
CA SER A 36 -19.61 14.08 -3.32
C SER A 36 -19.21 14.48 -4.72
N ILE A 37 -19.75 13.78 -5.71
CA ILE A 37 -19.48 14.02 -7.11
C ILE A 37 -20.78 14.50 -7.76
N HIS A 38 -20.71 15.62 -8.50
CA HIS A 38 -21.84 16.06 -9.29
C HIS A 38 -22.04 15.11 -10.46
N ALA A 39 -23.28 14.66 -10.63
CA ALA A 39 -23.60 13.85 -11.77
C ALA A 39 -23.46 14.67 -13.07
N SER A 40 -23.14 14.00 -14.16
CA SER A 40 -22.95 14.64 -15.47
C SER A 40 -24.18 15.39 -15.99
N LEU A 41 -25.34 15.11 -15.47
CA LEU A 41 -26.59 15.78 -15.82
C LEU A 41 -26.96 16.92 -14.88
N GLY A 42 -26.04 17.33 -14.04
CA GLY A 42 -26.01 18.68 -13.49
C GLY A 42 -26.58 18.92 -12.11
N THR A 43 -27.63 18.29 -11.67
CA THR A 43 -28.30 18.72 -10.44
C THR A 43 -28.23 17.73 -9.29
N GLU A 44 -27.88 16.50 -9.56
CA GLU A 44 -27.76 15.48 -8.53
C GLU A 44 -26.33 15.36 -8.03
N ILE A 45 -26.19 15.21 -6.72
CA ILE A 45 -24.91 14.97 -6.09
C ILE A 45 -24.84 13.47 -5.84
N TYR A 46 -23.81 12.84 -6.39
CA TYR A 46 -23.55 11.42 -6.19
C TYR A 46 -22.42 11.24 -5.20
N THR A 47 -22.68 10.48 -4.13
CA THR A 47 -21.65 10.11 -3.15
C THR A 47 -21.42 8.61 -3.28
N PRO A 48 -20.31 8.20 -3.86
CA PRO A 48 -20.08 6.77 -4.05
C PRO A 48 -19.82 6.08 -2.72
N GLU A 49 -20.39 4.90 -2.54
CA GLU A 49 -20.12 4.05 -1.40
C GLU A 49 -18.71 3.47 -1.45
N PHE A 50 -18.26 3.14 -2.64
CA PHE A 50 -16.92 2.60 -2.87
C PHE A 50 -16.08 3.60 -3.66
N SER A 51 -14.82 3.68 -3.30
CA SER A 51 -13.85 4.53 -4.01
C SER A 51 -12.61 3.73 -4.35
N ASP A 52 -11.82 4.26 -5.29
CA ASP A 52 -10.55 3.66 -5.64
C ASP A 52 -9.56 3.83 -4.49
N LYS A 53 -8.86 2.75 -4.17
CA LYS A 53 -7.80 2.73 -3.18
C LYS A 53 -6.61 1.98 -3.74
N TYR A 54 -5.42 2.41 -3.37
CA TYR A 54 -4.22 1.63 -3.63
C TYR A 54 -3.96 0.69 -2.46
N VAL A 55 -3.66 -0.55 -2.80
CA VAL A 55 -3.17 -1.53 -1.83
C VAL A 55 -1.72 -1.79 -2.16
N VAL A 56 -0.88 -1.69 -1.15
CA VAL A 56 0.56 -1.91 -1.29
C VAL A 56 0.93 -3.09 -0.42
N LEU A 57 1.57 -4.06 -1.03
CA LEU A 57 2.05 -5.26 -0.34
C LEU A 57 3.56 -5.31 -0.42
N LEU A 58 4.20 -5.57 0.69
CA LEU A 58 5.63 -5.82 0.72
C LEU A 58 5.95 -6.85 1.79
N VAL A 59 6.99 -7.62 1.55
CA VAL A 59 7.52 -8.60 2.49
C VAL A 59 8.93 -8.18 2.84
N LEU A 60 9.22 -8.11 4.12
CA LEU A 60 10.51 -7.59 4.59
C LEU A 60 10.94 -8.32 5.86
N PRO A 61 12.24 -8.29 6.18
CA PRO A 61 12.70 -8.80 7.46
C PRO A 61 12.14 -7.97 8.63
N ASP A 62 11.94 -8.61 9.77
CA ASP A 62 11.42 -7.94 10.96
C ASP A 62 12.24 -6.72 11.34
N THR A 63 13.54 -6.78 11.12
CA THR A 63 14.47 -5.68 11.45
C THR A 63 14.21 -4.41 10.65
N LYS A 64 13.51 -4.50 9.53
CA LYS A 64 13.18 -3.35 8.67
C LYS A 64 11.77 -2.81 8.90
N MET A 65 10.98 -3.45 9.72
CA MET A 65 9.57 -3.11 9.91
C MET A 65 9.36 -1.66 10.37
N ASP A 66 10.07 -1.25 11.41
CA ASP A 66 9.89 0.09 11.98
C ASP A 66 10.29 1.19 10.99
N GLU A 67 11.39 1.00 10.27
CA GLU A 67 11.82 1.93 9.23
C GLU A 67 10.81 2.03 8.09
N ALA A 68 10.28 0.90 7.66
CA ALA A 68 9.27 0.85 6.60
C ALA A 68 7.99 1.57 7.01
N ILE A 69 7.51 1.32 8.21
CA ILE A 69 6.31 1.99 8.75
C ILE A 69 6.53 3.50 8.81
N ASN A 70 7.70 3.92 9.23
CA ASN A 70 8.05 5.34 9.31
C ASN A 70 8.01 6.02 7.94
N ILE A 71 8.55 5.37 6.93
CA ILE A 71 8.52 5.86 5.56
C ILE A 71 7.08 6.00 5.06
N ILE A 72 6.25 5.01 5.33
CA ILE A 72 4.84 5.06 4.96
C ILE A 72 4.13 6.21 5.66
N LYS A 73 4.33 6.37 6.96
CA LYS A 73 3.73 7.45 7.74
C LYS A 73 4.13 8.82 7.25
N THR A 74 5.38 8.97 6.83
CA THR A 74 5.90 10.24 6.34
C THR A 74 5.28 10.64 5.02
N ASN A 75 4.99 9.69 4.16
CA ASN A 75 4.54 9.92 2.79
C ASN A 75 3.05 9.73 2.57
N CYS A 76 2.33 9.20 3.54
CA CYS A 76 0.91 8.94 3.41
C CYS A 76 0.20 9.24 4.73
N LYS A 77 -0.82 10.09 4.68
CA LYS A 77 -1.55 10.54 5.87
C LYS A 77 -2.90 9.88 6.03
N ILE A 78 -3.41 9.24 5.00
CA ILE A 78 -4.73 8.61 5.01
C ILE A 78 -4.57 7.16 4.59
N GLY A 79 -5.11 6.28 5.40
CA GLY A 79 -5.05 4.85 5.14
C GLY A 79 -4.66 4.07 6.38
N LYS A 80 -4.42 2.81 6.20
CA LYS A 80 -4.07 1.89 7.30
C LYS A 80 -2.93 1.00 6.90
N VAL A 81 -2.15 0.61 7.89
CA VAL A 81 -1.09 -0.37 7.73
C VAL A 81 -1.43 -1.56 8.61
N PHE A 82 -1.45 -2.74 8.01
CA PHE A 82 -1.60 -3.98 8.74
C PHE A 82 -0.30 -4.77 8.59
N VAL A 83 0.17 -5.31 9.68
CA VAL A 83 1.37 -6.13 9.69
C VAL A 83 0.98 -7.53 10.12
N THR A 84 1.33 -8.50 9.29
CA THR A 84 1.06 -9.91 9.59
C THR A 84 2.33 -10.72 9.39
N PRO A 85 2.52 -11.79 10.15
CA PRO A 85 3.68 -12.64 9.94
C PRO A 85 3.56 -13.43 8.63
N VAL A 86 4.70 -13.63 7.98
CA VAL A 86 4.84 -14.58 6.89
C VAL A 86 5.54 -15.79 7.49
N ILE A 87 4.83 -16.91 7.55
CA ILE A 87 5.36 -18.10 8.22
C ILE A 87 6.33 -18.89 7.36
N HIS A 88 6.29 -18.68 6.05
CA HIS A 88 7.20 -19.36 5.13
C HIS A 88 7.28 -18.60 3.82
N ALA A 89 8.47 -18.44 3.28
CA ALA A 89 8.71 -17.81 2.00
C ALA A 89 9.70 -18.63 1.18
N VAL A 90 9.42 -18.79 -0.11
CA VAL A 90 10.28 -19.54 -1.03
C VAL A 90 10.44 -18.73 -2.31
N ASP A 91 11.66 -18.55 -2.75
CA ASP A 91 11.95 -18.00 -4.07
C ASP A 91 11.98 -19.15 -5.06
N LEU A 92 11.05 -19.16 -5.99
CA LEU A 92 10.91 -20.24 -6.94
C LEU A 92 12.06 -20.31 -7.95
N ALA A 93 12.71 -19.19 -8.22
CA ALA A 93 13.82 -19.15 -9.16
C ALA A 93 15.10 -19.74 -8.58
N THR A 94 15.37 -19.51 -7.31
CA THR A 94 16.62 -19.91 -6.65
C THR A 94 16.47 -21.06 -5.68
N GLY A 95 15.23 -21.32 -5.22
CA GLY A 95 14.98 -22.27 -4.14
C GLY A 95 15.31 -21.74 -2.76
N ALA A 96 15.70 -20.47 -2.63
CA ALA A 96 15.99 -19.88 -1.34
C ALA A 96 14.74 -19.81 -0.48
N GLU A 97 14.91 -19.92 0.82
CA GLU A 97 13.80 -19.91 1.78
C GLU A 97 14.01 -18.87 2.87
N SER A 98 12.93 -18.55 3.58
CA SER A 98 12.91 -17.57 4.67
C SER A 98 13.37 -16.18 4.21
N GLU A 99 14.14 -15.47 5.00
CA GLU A 99 14.59 -14.11 4.66
C GLU A 99 15.38 -14.04 3.36
N GLN A 100 16.03 -15.10 2.98
CA GLN A 100 16.80 -15.15 1.74
C GLN A 100 15.90 -15.23 0.50
N ALA A 101 14.62 -15.50 0.67
CA ALA A 101 13.63 -15.55 -0.40
C ALA A 101 13.04 -14.19 -0.75
N ILE A 102 13.32 -13.17 0.04
CA ILE A 102 12.70 -11.85 -0.13
C ILE A 102 13.71 -10.77 -0.53
#